data_d9ad33f218f82ce7eb042961e85f4bc5
#
_entry.id   d9ad33f218f82ce7eb042961e85f4bc5
#
_cell.length_a   1.000
_cell.length_b   1.000
_cell.length_c   1.000
_cell.angle_alpha   90.00
_cell.angle_beta   90.00
_cell.angle_gamma   90.00
#
_symmetry.space_group_name_H-M   'P 1'
#
loop_
_entity.id
_entity.type
_entity.pdbx_description
1 polymer ?
#
loop_
_entity_poly.entity_id
_entity_poly.type
_entity_poly.pdbx_seq_one_letter_code
_entity_poly.pdbx_strand_id
1 'polypeptide(L)'
;NITKNLKFGENLMVTHSVQDMMDTQGSNGVISSALVFDPSIPVYTEDGGYSGSGELGTDMRNPVSIIDRTDKKRTRDRIFGNVYAEWEIIKGLTAKTDFGYDWSQWQEKEYTPVIPEAGRPNSVAELTQQDWQSTRWINTTTLKYDGKWGRHKLMALGGWSFENYSMNFTNMRGSNFASDDESQRFMDCAGTINWILTGRKEWALMSAFTRFDYSYADRYLFSVNFRADGSSKFSKNNRWGYFPSVSGAWRI
;
A
#
# COMPACT_ATOMS: atom_id res chain seq x y z
N ASN A 1 29.91 3.84 12.52
CA ASN A 1 30.99 4.47 11.71
C ASN A 1 32.05 3.42 11.38
N ILE A 2 32.39 3.28 10.11
CA ILE A 2 33.46 2.36 9.67
C ILE A 2 34.84 3.05 9.82
N THR A 3 34.88 4.34 9.50
CA THR A 3 36.03 5.24 9.72
C THR A 3 35.55 6.59 10.21
N LYS A 4 36.50 7.55 10.51
CA LYS A 4 36.11 8.93 10.86
C LYS A 4 35.31 9.62 9.78
N ASN A 5 35.53 9.27 8.51
CA ASN A 5 34.93 9.93 7.34
C ASN A 5 33.87 9.09 6.63
N LEU A 6 33.68 7.83 7.03
CA LEU A 6 32.71 6.92 6.39
C LEU A 6 31.75 6.38 7.42
N LYS A 7 30.46 6.66 7.19
CA LYS A 7 29.32 6.16 7.96
C LYS A 7 28.52 5.22 7.10
N PHE A 8 28.06 4.14 7.69
CA PHE A 8 27.09 3.21 7.15
C PHE A 8 25.93 3.10 8.13
N GLY A 9 24.74 3.00 7.62
CA GLY A 9 23.55 2.79 8.44
C GLY A 9 22.51 1.99 7.70
N GLU A 10 21.66 1.35 8.47
CA GLU A 10 20.55 0.54 7.99
C GLU A 10 19.31 0.75 8.86
N ASN A 11 18.15 0.57 8.26
CA ASN A 11 16.89 0.41 8.94
C ASN A 11 16.16 -0.74 8.26
N LEU A 12 15.67 -1.69 9.04
CA LEU A 12 14.93 -2.84 8.55
C LEU A 12 13.68 -3.06 9.40
N MET A 13 12.55 -3.21 8.76
CA MET A 13 11.30 -3.61 9.37
C MET A 13 10.75 -4.82 8.61
N VAL A 14 10.42 -5.86 9.36
CA VAL A 14 9.72 -7.04 8.87
C VAL A 14 8.40 -7.13 9.60
N THR A 15 7.31 -7.28 8.86
CA THR A 15 5.96 -7.36 9.42
C THR A 15 5.26 -8.57 8.85
N HIS A 16 4.65 -9.35 9.72
CA HIS A 16 3.66 -10.36 9.40
C HIS A 16 2.36 -10.01 10.11
N SER A 17 1.24 -10.04 9.41
CA SER A 17 -0.07 -9.80 10.01
C SER A 17 -1.11 -10.74 9.41
N VAL A 18 -1.96 -11.28 10.28
CA VAL A 18 -3.15 -12.03 9.93
C VAL A 18 -4.33 -11.26 10.50
N GLN A 19 -5.34 -11.02 9.69
CA GLN A 19 -6.52 -10.24 10.04
C GLN A 19 -7.77 -11.05 9.65
N ASP A 20 -8.66 -11.25 10.59
CA ASP A 20 -10.04 -11.62 10.30
C ASP A 20 -10.77 -10.37 9.86
N MET A 21 -11.41 -10.45 8.72
CA MET A 21 -12.05 -9.28 8.08
C MET A 21 -13.55 -9.50 7.98
N MET A 22 -14.27 -8.40 7.93
CA MET A 22 -15.70 -8.40 7.72
C MET A 22 -16.12 -7.19 6.91
N ASP A 23 -17.02 -7.39 5.98
CA ASP A 23 -17.61 -6.27 5.25
C ASP A 23 -18.59 -5.53 6.16
N THR A 24 -18.35 -4.24 6.36
CA THR A 24 -19.15 -3.40 7.24
C THR A 24 -20.23 -2.63 6.50
N GLN A 25 -20.02 -2.38 5.20
CA GLN A 25 -20.89 -1.56 4.35
C GLN A 25 -21.41 -2.34 3.13
N GLY A 26 -22.39 -1.77 2.48
CA GLY A 26 -23.05 -2.39 1.33
C GLY A 26 -24.09 -3.43 1.74
N SER A 27 -24.69 -4.08 0.75
CA SER A 27 -25.81 -5.01 0.95
C SER A 27 -25.46 -6.32 1.68
N ASN A 28 -24.18 -6.61 1.82
CA ASN A 28 -23.65 -7.75 2.60
C ASN A 28 -22.89 -7.30 3.85
N GLY A 29 -22.86 -5.98 4.13
CA GLY A 29 -22.14 -5.42 5.27
C GLY A 29 -22.92 -5.60 6.58
N VAL A 30 -22.23 -6.06 7.62
CA VAL A 30 -22.86 -6.33 8.93
C VAL A 30 -23.48 -5.08 9.55
N ILE A 31 -22.83 -3.90 9.46
CA ILE A 31 -23.35 -2.65 10.02
C ILE A 31 -24.55 -2.19 9.20
N SER A 32 -24.47 -2.22 7.88
CA SER A 32 -25.60 -1.86 7.01
C SER A 32 -26.81 -2.78 7.27
N SER A 33 -26.57 -4.07 7.42
CA SER A 33 -27.62 -5.03 7.74
C SER A 33 -28.22 -4.76 9.12
N ALA A 34 -27.42 -4.51 10.13
CA ALA A 34 -27.90 -4.22 11.49
C ALA A 34 -28.74 -2.95 11.59
N LEU A 35 -28.48 -1.94 10.72
CA LEU A 35 -29.26 -0.69 10.70
C LEU A 35 -30.61 -0.81 9.96
N VAL A 36 -30.74 -1.77 9.05
CA VAL A 36 -31.92 -1.91 8.16
C VAL A 36 -32.75 -3.14 8.49
N PHE A 37 -32.16 -4.15 9.15
CA PHE A 37 -32.86 -5.37 9.53
C PHE A 37 -33.98 -5.05 10.53
N ASP A 38 -35.20 -5.58 10.29
CA ASP A 38 -36.36 -5.27 11.11
C ASP A 38 -36.18 -5.80 12.53
N PRO A 39 -36.27 -4.97 13.57
CA PRO A 39 -36.06 -5.39 14.96
C PRO A 39 -37.15 -6.32 15.51
N SER A 40 -38.29 -6.48 14.82
CA SER A 40 -39.33 -7.45 15.19
C SER A 40 -38.98 -8.88 14.81
N ILE A 41 -37.99 -9.07 13.92
CA ILE A 41 -37.54 -10.39 13.50
C ILE A 41 -36.56 -10.95 14.53
N PRO A 42 -36.82 -12.10 15.14
CA PRO A 42 -35.87 -12.73 16.06
C PRO A 42 -34.58 -13.13 15.32
N VAL A 43 -33.45 -13.15 16.03
CA VAL A 43 -32.16 -13.57 15.45
C VAL A 43 -32.20 -15.02 14.96
N TYR A 44 -32.84 -15.89 15.72
CA TYR A 44 -32.93 -17.30 15.43
C TYR A 44 -34.37 -17.73 15.23
N THR A 45 -34.56 -18.72 14.38
CA THR A 45 -35.81 -19.46 14.20
C THR A 45 -36.03 -20.45 15.35
N GLU A 46 -37.26 -21.00 15.49
CA GLU A 46 -37.59 -21.97 16.54
C GLU A 46 -36.75 -23.26 16.45
N ASP A 47 -36.31 -23.62 15.26
CA ASP A 47 -35.45 -24.80 14.99
C ASP A 47 -33.96 -24.47 15.15
N GLY A 48 -33.60 -23.26 15.57
CA GLY A 48 -32.22 -22.83 15.86
C GLY A 48 -31.46 -22.34 14.65
N GLY A 49 -32.07 -22.23 13.48
CA GLY A 49 -31.50 -21.56 12.30
C GLY A 49 -31.50 -20.04 12.44
N TYR A 50 -30.89 -19.31 11.47
CA TYR A 50 -30.98 -17.86 11.43
C TYR A 50 -32.28 -17.40 10.76
N SER A 51 -32.95 -16.42 11.34
CA SER A 51 -34.14 -15.83 10.73
C SER A 51 -33.79 -14.98 9.52
N GLY A 52 -34.60 -15.03 8.49
CA GLY A 52 -34.50 -14.20 7.29
C GLY A 52 -35.49 -13.05 7.31
N SER A 53 -35.27 -12.02 6.48
CA SER A 53 -36.13 -10.83 6.39
C SER A 53 -37.24 -10.92 5.34
N GLY A 54 -37.38 -12.06 4.65
CA GLY A 54 -38.13 -12.20 3.39
C GLY A 54 -39.60 -11.78 3.41
N GLU A 55 -40.33 -11.97 4.51
CA GLU A 55 -41.76 -11.65 4.58
C GLU A 55 -42.03 -10.15 4.87
N LEU A 56 -41.05 -9.43 5.44
CA LEU A 56 -41.18 -8.00 5.81
C LEU A 56 -40.55 -7.07 4.77
N GLY A 57 -40.15 -7.59 3.62
CA GLY A 57 -39.77 -6.78 2.46
C GLY A 57 -38.39 -6.12 2.51
N THR A 58 -37.55 -6.46 3.47
CA THR A 58 -36.15 -5.99 3.48
C THR A 58 -35.24 -6.98 2.76
N ASP A 59 -34.44 -6.49 1.80
CA ASP A 59 -33.45 -7.30 1.07
C ASP A 59 -32.09 -7.30 1.84
N MET A 60 -32.15 -7.75 3.11
CA MET A 60 -30.98 -7.77 3.98
C MET A 60 -30.80 -9.12 4.65
N ARG A 61 -29.54 -9.48 4.88
CA ARG A 61 -29.20 -10.68 5.66
C ARG A 61 -29.26 -10.38 7.14
N ASN A 62 -29.56 -11.40 7.92
CA ASN A 62 -29.43 -11.33 9.37
C ASN A 62 -27.98 -10.98 9.76
N PRO A 63 -27.74 -9.88 10.50
CA PRO A 63 -26.38 -9.43 10.81
C PRO A 63 -25.58 -10.46 11.63
N VAL A 64 -26.22 -11.24 12.49
CA VAL A 64 -25.56 -12.31 13.25
C VAL A 64 -25.16 -13.46 12.32
N SER A 65 -26.03 -13.85 11.38
CA SER A 65 -25.68 -14.83 10.35
C SER A 65 -24.48 -14.41 9.50
N ILE A 66 -24.37 -13.11 9.18
CA ILE A 66 -23.18 -12.58 8.47
C ILE A 66 -21.92 -12.78 9.30
N ILE A 67 -21.95 -12.44 10.59
CA ILE A 67 -20.80 -12.55 11.49
C ILE A 67 -20.34 -13.99 11.61
N ASP A 68 -21.27 -14.91 11.84
CA ASP A 68 -20.95 -16.30 12.16
C ASP A 68 -20.53 -17.11 10.93
N ARG A 69 -20.97 -16.70 9.73
CA ARG A 69 -20.70 -17.44 8.49
C ARG A 69 -19.60 -16.84 7.62
N THR A 70 -19.21 -15.58 7.86
CA THR A 70 -18.16 -14.96 7.07
C THR A 70 -16.79 -15.52 7.48
N ASP A 71 -16.13 -16.18 6.53
CA ASP A 71 -14.75 -16.60 6.67
C ASP A 71 -13.90 -15.77 5.69
N LYS A 72 -13.44 -14.61 6.16
CA LYS A 72 -12.64 -13.67 5.39
C LYS A 72 -11.37 -13.34 6.13
N LYS A 73 -10.25 -13.83 5.61
CA LYS A 73 -8.93 -13.66 6.19
C LYS A 73 -7.99 -12.95 5.23
N ARG A 74 -7.21 -12.04 5.77
CA ARG A 74 -6.10 -11.41 5.05
C ARG A 74 -4.80 -11.65 5.77
N THR A 75 -3.86 -12.26 5.06
CA THR A 75 -2.47 -12.37 5.51
C THR A 75 -1.62 -11.38 4.75
N ARG A 76 -0.76 -10.66 5.43
CA ARG A 76 0.17 -9.71 4.83
C ARG A 76 1.56 -9.86 5.39
N ASP A 77 2.53 -9.98 4.49
CA ASP A 77 3.96 -9.95 4.77
C ASP A 77 4.57 -8.71 4.13
N ARG A 78 5.46 -8.04 4.86
CA ARG A 78 6.18 -6.88 4.34
C ARG A 78 7.60 -6.86 4.86
N ILE A 79 8.54 -6.58 3.96
CA ILE A 79 9.93 -6.26 4.27
C ILE A 79 10.15 -4.85 3.76
N PHE A 80 10.46 -3.94 4.67
CA PHE A 80 10.71 -2.54 4.36
C PHE A 80 11.98 -2.10 5.05
N GLY A 81 12.85 -1.41 4.29
CA GLY A 81 14.07 -0.90 4.89
C GLY A 81 14.90 -0.09 3.92
N ASN A 82 15.98 0.45 4.45
CA ASN A 82 17.00 1.09 3.64
C ASN A 82 18.39 0.85 4.21
N VAL A 83 19.37 0.93 3.33
CA VAL A 83 20.80 0.97 3.66
C VAL A 83 21.39 2.24 3.07
N TYR A 84 22.26 2.90 3.79
CA TYR A 84 22.97 4.07 3.28
C TYR A 84 24.45 4.06 3.61
N ALA A 85 25.23 4.69 2.74
CA ALA A 85 26.62 5.04 2.97
C ALA A 85 26.79 6.55 2.82
N GLU A 86 27.48 7.17 3.76
CA GLU A 86 27.84 8.60 3.77
C GLU A 86 29.34 8.74 3.93
N TRP A 87 29.99 9.41 2.98
CA TRP A 87 31.42 9.61 2.94
C TRP A 87 31.77 11.10 2.86
N GLU A 88 32.45 11.60 3.88
CA GLU A 88 33.10 12.91 3.82
C GLU A 88 34.40 12.77 3.04
N ILE A 89 34.35 13.13 1.73
CA ILE A 89 35.48 12.99 0.79
C ILE A 89 36.63 13.92 1.21
N ILE A 90 36.29 15.16 1.47
CA ILE A 90 37.13 16.21 2.06
C ILE A 90 36.26 17.03 3.01
N LYS A 91 36.87 17.81 3.88
CA LYS A 91 36.15 18.67 4.81
C LYS A 91 35.11 19.55 4.08
N GLY A 92 33.84 19.35 4.45
CA GLY A 92 32.71 20.07 3.87
C GLY A 92 32.14 19.47 2.58
N LEU A 93 32.78 18.47 1.97
CA LEU A 93 32.23 17.76 0.79
C LEU A 93 31.83 16.33 1.18
N THR A 94 30.53 16.07 1.15
CA THR A 94 29.94 14.79 1.55
C THR A 94 29.19 14.15 0.39
N ALA A 95 29.54 12.91 0.05
CA ALA A 95 28.73 12.06 -0.82
C ALA A 95 27.87 11.12 0.04
N LYS A 96 26.61 10.95 -0.33
CA LYS A 96 25.71 10.00 0.31
C LYS A 96 24.95 9.22 -0.75
N THR A 97 24.88 7.90 -0.59
CA THR A 97 23.96 7.04 -1.34
C THR A 97 23.03 6.33 -0.36
N ASP A 98 21.76 6.26 -0.70
CA ASP A 98 20.72 5.60 0.08
C ASP A 98 19.96 4.66 -0.85
N PHE A 99 19.81 3.40 -0.47
CA PHE A 99 19.04 2.41 -1.20
C PHE A 99 17.92 1.90 -0.31
N GLY A 100 16.68 2.23 -0.68
CA GLY A 100 15.48 1.77 -0.04
C GLY A 100 14.82 0.62 -0.80
N TYR A 101 14.28 -0.33 -0.06
CA TYR A 101 13.56 -1.49 -0.58
C TYR A 101 12.29 -1.71 0.20
N ASP A 102 11.17 -1.95 -0.51
CA ASP A 102 9.85 -2.25 0.05
C ASP A 102 9.25 -3.40 -0.75
N TRP A 103 9.19 -4.55 -0.13
CA TRP A 103 8.48 -5.71 -0.65
C TRP A 103 7.27 -5.98 0.22
N SER A 104 6.12 -6.20 -0.41
CA SER A 104 4.89 -6.54 0.28
C SER A 104 4.12 -7.59 -0.51
N GLN A 105 3.68 -8.61 0.18
CA GLN A 105 2.73 -9.59 -0.32
C GLN A 105 1.52 -9.58 0.60
N TRP A 106 0.33 -9.63 0.04
CA TRP A 106 -0.87 -9.93 0.80
C TRP A 106 -1.79 -10.87 0.02
N GLN A 107 -2.43 -11.73 0.77
CA GLN A 107 -3.42 -12.67 0.30
C GLN A 107 -4.70 -12.43 1.08
N GLU A 108 -5.82 -12.33 0.39
CA GLU A 108 -7.15 -12.29 0.97
C GLU A 108 -7.95 -13.46 0.45
N LYS A 109 -8.60 -14.16 1.37
CA LYS A 109 -9.45 -15.31 1.09
C LYS A 109 -10.77 -15.09 1.76
N GLU A 110 -11.85 -15.13 1.00
CA GLU A 110 -13.22 -14.95 1.47
C GLU A 110 -14.06 -16.14 1.00
N TYR A 111 -14.55 -16.92 1.95
CA TYR A 111 -15.50 -18.01 1.70
C TYR A 111 -16.87 -17.62 2.20
N THR A 112 -17.87 -17.76 1.34
CA THR A 112 -19.28 -17.55 1.64
C THR A 112 -20.01 -18.88 1.43
N PRO A 113 -20.53 -19.52 2.48
CA PRO A 113 -21.28 -20.76 2.34
C PRO A 113 -22.65 -20.53 1.70
N VAL A 114 -23.38 -21.62 1.50
CA VAL A 114 -24.82 -21.55 1.16
C VAL A 114 -25.55 -20.86 2.32
N ILE A 115 -26.38 -19.88 2.00
CA ILE A 115 -27.20 -19.12 2.96
C ILE A 115 -28.66 -19.26 2.55
N PRO A 116 -29.46 -20.12 3.24
CA PRO A 116 -30.82 -20.41 2.82
C PRO A 116 -31.83 -19.37 3.30
N GLU A 117 -31.48 -18.48 4.24
CA GLU A 117 -32.40 -17.54 4.85
C GLU A 117 -33.08 -16.61 3.83
N ALA A 118 -34.39 -16.45 3.98
CA ALA A 118 -35.20 -15.57 3.15
C ALA A 118 -34.74 -14.11 3.28
N GLY A 119 -34.96 -13.32 2.23
CA GLY A 119 -34.53 -11.92 2.09
C GLY A 119 -33.33 -11.78 1.16
N ARG A 120 -32.20 -12.41 1.46
CA ARG A 120 -31.03 -12.39 0.60
C ARG A 120 -30.27 -13.72 0.63
N PRO A 121 -30.84 -14.78 0.08
CA PRO A 121 -30.19 -16.09 0.07
C PRO A 121 -28.92 -16.11 -0.78
N ASN A 122 -28.02 -17.02 -0.46
CA ASN A 122 -26.92 -17.43 -1.32
C ASN A 122 -27.11 -18.92 -1.65
N SER A 123 -27.44 -19.20 -2.88
CA SER A 123 -27.79 -20.59 -3.27
C SER A 123 -26.59 -21.48 -3.56
N VAL A 124 -25.40 -20.91 -3.69
CA VAL A 124 -24.16 -21.64 -3.98
C VAL A 124 -23.03 -21.12 -3.09
N ALA A 125 -22.23 -22.04 -2.55
CA ALA A 125 -21.03 -21.65 -1.84
C ALA A 125 -20.00 -21.05 -2.80
N GLU A 126 -19.32 -19.99 -2.37
CA GLU A 126 -18.38 -19.22 -3.18
C GLU A 126 -17.08 -18.98 -2.43
N LEU A 127 -15.97 -19.03 -3.17
CA LEU A 127 -14.65 -18.63 -2.71
C LEU A 127 -14.11 -17.52 -3.60
N THR A 128 -13.74 -16.39 -3.01
CA THR A 128 -12.97 -15.35 -3.65
C THR A 128 -11.57 -15.33 -3.04
N GLN A 129 -10.57 -15.39 -3.90
CA GLN A 129 -9.17 -15.31 -3.49
C GLN A 129 -8.47 -14.19 -4.26
N GLN A 130 -7.68 -13.38 -3.54
CA GLN A 130 -6.92 -12.28 -4.09
C GLN A 130 -5.47 -12.37 -3.58
N ASP A 131 -4.54 -12.42 -4.51
CA ASP A 131 -3.11 -12.47 -4.25
C ASP A 131 -2.43 -11.28 -4.90
N TRP A 132 -1.70 -10.49 -4.11
CA TRP A 132 -1.03 -9.29 -4.55
C TRP A 132 0.40 -9.29 -4.04
N GLN A 133 1.34 -9.09 -4.94
CA GLN A 133 2.74 -8.96 -4.60
C GLN A 133 3.29 -7.69 -5.22
N SER A 134 3.91 -6.84 -4.43
CA SER A 134 4.53 -5.61 -4.91
C SER A 134 5.97 -5.49 -4.45
N THR A 135 6.78 -4.89 -5.30
CA THR A 135 8.17 -4.55 -5.02
C THR A 135 8.41 -3.11 -5.43
N ARG A 136 9.00 -2.33 -4.55
CA ARG A 136 9.46 -0.97 -4.81
C ARG A 136 10.88 -0.83 -4.32
N TRP A 137 11.73 -0.27 -5.15
CA TRP A 137 13.06 0.13 -4.72
C TRP A 137 13.35 1.56 -5.16
N ILE A 138 14.12 2.26 -4.37
CA ILE A 138 14.60 3.61 -4.65
C ILE A 138 16.08 3.70 -4.32
N ASN A 139 16.84 4.30 -5.22
CA ASN A 139 18.21 4.70 -4.94
C ASN A 139 18.32 6.21 -5.08
N THR A 140 18.86 6.87 -4.06
CA THR A 140 19.12 8.31 -4.07
C THR A 140 20.59 8.53 -3.78
N THR A 141 21.28 9.24 -4.66
CA THR A 141 22.68 9.63 -4.46
C THR A 141 22.79 11.15 -4.50
N THR A 142 23.51 11.70 -3.54
CA THR A 142 23.71 13.14 -3.39
C THR A 142 25.17 13.46 -3.15
N LEU A 143 25.59 14.63 -3.66
CA LEU A 143 26.84 15.28 -3.34
C LEU A 143 26.53 16.64 -2.72
N LYS A 144 26.98 16.86 -1.50
CA LYS A 144 26.72 18.08 -0.73
C LYS A 144 28.03 18.76 -0.38
N TYR A 145 28.11 20.06 -0.61
CA TYR A 145 29.20 20.90 -0.17
C TYR A 145 28.72 21.95 0.81
N ASP A 146 29.37 22.05 1.96
CA ASP A 146 29.17 23.08 2.99
C ASP A 146 30.45 23.89 3.12
N GLY A 147 30.42 25.15 2.66
CA GLY A 147 31.54 26.09 2.73
C GLY A 147 31.23 27.28 3.60
N LYS A 148 32.27 27.74 4.37
CA LYS A 148 32.19 28.95 5.16
C LYS A 148 33.50 29.71 5.05
N TRP A 149 33.44 30.99 4.63
CA TRP A 149 34.59 31.86 4.53
C TRP A 149 34.21 33.32 4.93
N GLY A 150 34.77 33.78 5.98
CA GLY A 150 34.41 35.10 6.56
C GLY A 150 32.92 35.15 6.93
N ARG A 151 32.19 36.11 6.33
CA ARG A 151 30.74 36.27 6.54
C ARG A 151 29.88 35.50 5.54
N HIS A 152 30.47 34.73 4.64
CA HIS A 152 29.78 33.97 3.59
C HIS A 152 29.61 32.53 4.03
N LYS A 153 28.43 32.01 3.83
CA LYS A 153 28.11 30.55 3.98
C LYS A 153 27.44 30.09 2.69
N LEU A 154 27.89 28.98 2.16
CA LEU A 154 27.32 28.34 0.98
C LEU A 154 27.05 26.86 1.29
N MET A 155 25.86 26.42 1.00
CA MET A 155 25.54 25.01 0.87
C MET A 155 25.13 24.77 -0.59
N ALA A 156 25.79 23.83 -1.23
CA ALA A 156 25.45 23.35 -2.56
C ALA A 156 25.17 21.84 -2.50
N LEU A 157 24.07 21.41 -3.06
CA LEU A 157 23.68 20.01 -3.13
C LEU A 157 23.25 19.68 -4.55
N GLY A 158 23.77 18.60 -5.09
CA GLY A 158 23.31 17.99 -6.32
C GLY A 158 23.04 16.51 -6.09
N GLY A 159 22.07 15.97 -6.80
CA GLY A 159 21.75 14.55 -6.66
C GLY A 159 20.83 14.03 -7.73
N TRP A 160 20.69 12.73 -7.73
CA TRP A 160 19.75 12.00 -8.57
C TRP A 160 19.08 10.90 -7.78
N SER A 161 17.90 10.49 -8.21
CA SER A 161 17.21 9.32 -7.70
C SER A 161 16.61 8.50 -8.83
N PHE A 162 16.59 7.19 -8.61
CA PHE A 162 15.90 6.23 -9.45
C PHE A 162 14.93 5.46 -8.57
N GLU A 163 13.72 5.30 -9.04
CA GLU A 163 12.68 4.56 -8.35
C GLU A 163 12.00 3.62 -9.33
N ASN A 164 11.76 2.39 -8.92
CA ASN A 164 11.03 1.40 -9.68
C ASN A 164 9.98 0.75 -8.80
N TYR A 165 8.82 0.52 -9.37
CA TYR A 165 7.70 -0.18 -8.75
C TYR A 165 7.18 -1.24 -9.71
N SER A 166 6.98 -2.44 -9.19
CA SER A 166 6.27 -3.51 -9.88
C SER A 166 5.26 -4.16 -8.95
N MET A 167 4.14 -4.57 -9.50
CA MET A 167 3.08 -5.26 -8.78
C MET A 167 2.47 -6.31 -9.68
N ASN A 168 2.39 -7.54 -9.19
CA ASN A 168 1.63 -8.63 -9.81
C ASN A 168 0.40 -8.90 -8.96
N PHE A 169 -0.70 -9.27 -9.58
CA PHE A 169 -1.89 -9.69 -8.88
C PHE A 169 -2.59 -10.84 -9.59
N THR A 170 -3.23 -11.67 -8.80
CA THR A 170 -4.13 -12.74 -9.23
C THR A 170 -5.38 -12.66 -8.37
N ASN A 171 -6.52 -12.45 -8.99
CA ASN A 171 -7.81 -12.48 -8.34
C ASN A 171 -8.62 -13.59 -9.01
N MET A 172 -9.29 -14.41 -8.22
CA MET A 172 -10.08 -15.52 -8.74
C MET A 172 -11.33 -15.74 -7.88
N ARG A 173 -12.36 -16.25 -8.52
CA ARG A 173 -13.60 -16.67 -7.86
C ARG A 173 -14.04 -18.02 -8.38
N GLY A 174 -14.38 -18.89 -7.45
CA GLY A 174 -14.95 -20.19 -7.70
C GLY A 174 -16.26 -20.37 -6.93
N SER A 175 -17.11 -21.26 -7.39
CA SER A 175 -18.40 -21.57 -6.77
C SER A 175 -18.74 -23.08 -6.91
N ASN A 176 -19.88 -23.47 -6.34
CA ASN A 176 -20.36 -24.85 -6.34
C ASN A 176 -19.40 -25.80 -5.62
N PHE A 177 -19.04 -25.47 -4.39
CA PHE A 177 -18.27 -26.35 -3.52
C PHE A 177 -19.16 -27.52 -3.04
N ALA A 178 -18.61 -28.72 -3.05
CA ALA A 178 -19.34 -29.94 -2.62
C ALA A 178 -19.52 -30.02 -1.09
N SER A 179 -18.69 -29.28 -0.34
CA SER A 179 -18.70 -29.23 1.13
C SER A 179 -18.27 -27.87 1.62
N ASP A 180 -18.82 -27.42 2.77
CA ASP A 180 -18.44 -26.24 3.50
C ASP A 180 -17.25 -26.49 4.46
N ASP A 181 -16.66 -27.68 4.46
CA ASP A 181 -15.51 -28.02 5.29
C ASP A 181 -14.31 -27.12 4.93
N GLU A 182 -13.62 -26.58 5.93
CA GLU A 182 -12.47 -25.70 5.75
C GLU A 182 -11.36 -26.33 4.91
N SER A 183 -11.19 -27.68 5.04
CA SER A 183 -10.24 -28.46 4.25
C SER A 183 -10.56 -28.52 2.75
N GLN A 184 -11.78 -28.16 2.35
CA GLN A 184 -12.26 -28.15 0.97
C GLN A 184 -12.36 -26.72 0.38
N ARG A 185 -12.03 -25.69 1.16
CA ARG A 185 -12.12 -24.29 0.71
C ARG A 185 -10.88 -23.87 -0.09
N PHE A 186 -10.58 -24.59 -1.15
CA PHE A 186 -9.51 -24.28 -2.11
C PHE A 186 -10.10 -24.16 -3.52
N MET A 187 -9.44 -23.36 -4.37
CA MET A 187 -9.97 -23.05 -5.69
C MET A 187 -10.10 -24.29 -6.59
N ASP A 188 -9.26 -25.28 -6.42
CA ASP A 188 -9.32 -26.56 -7.13
C ASP A 188 -10.48 -27.48 -6.69
N CYS A 189 -11.08 -27.21 -5.52
CA CYS A 189 -12.28 -27.90 -5.04
C CYS A 189 -13.59 -27.24 -5.55
N ALA A 190 -13.50 -26.09 -6.23
CA ALA A 190 -14.67 -25.45 -6.80
C ALA A 190 -15.21 -26.21 -8.00
N GLY A 191 -16.50 -26.52 -7.99
CA GLY A 191 -17.18 -27.15 -9.12
C GLY A 191 -17.26 -26.25 -10.36
N THR A 192 -17.13 -24.94 -10.17
CA THR A 192 -17.13 -23.94 -11.24
C THR A 192 -16.13 -22.84 -10.95
N ILE A 193 -15.22 -22.56 -11.89
CA ILE A 193 -14.38 -21.36 -11.85
C ILE A 193 -15.14 -20.25 -12.58
N ASN A 194 -15.57 -19.24 -11.82
CA ASN A 194 -16.36 -18.13 -12.36
C ASN A 194 -15.50 -17.18 -13.17
N TRP A 195 -14.33 -16.81 -12.65
CA TRP A 195 -13.36 -15.98 -13.34
C TRP A 195 -11.98 -16.03 -12.68
N ILE A 196 -10.97 -15.76 -13.48
CA ILE A 196 -9.59 -15.52 -13.07
C ILE A 196 -9.13 -14.23 -13.74
N LEU A 197 -8.63 -13.29 -12.96
CA LEU A 197 -8.07 -12.03 -13.43
C LEU A 197 -6.63 -11.91 -12.93
N THR A 198 -5.70 -11.85 -13.85
CA THR A 198 -4.29 -11.63 -13.54
C THR A 198 -3.80 -10.34 -14.19
N GLY A 199 -2.81 -9.73 -13.60
CA GLY A 199 -2.22 -8.56 -14.20
C GLY A 199 -0.92 -8.14 -13.55
N ARG A 200 -0.24 -7.22 -14.24
CA ARG A 200 1.00 -6.60 -13.80
C ARG A 200 0.93 -5.10 -13.98
N LYS A 201 1.40 -4.36 -13.00
CA LYS A 201 1.55 -2.91 -13.06
C LYS A 201 3.00 -2.55 -12.77
N GLU A 202 3.57 -1.70 -13.60
CA GLU A 202 4.95 -1.25 -13.45
C GLU A 202 5.05 0.23 -13.75
N TRP A 203 5.94 0.89 -13.04
CA TRP A 203 6.36 2.25 -13.36
C TRP A 203 7.75 2.52 -12.81
N ALA A 204 8.43 3.49 -13.43
CA ALA A 204 9.72 3.97 -13.00
C ALA A 204 9.74 5.49 -12.98
N LEU A 205 10.49 6.04 -12.03
CA LEU A 205 10.80 7.46 -11.91
C LEU A 205 12.31 7.65 -11.91
N MET A 206 12.75 8.72 -12.58
CA MET A 206 14.12 9.21 -12.54
C MET A 206 14.07 10.70 -12.24
N SER A 207 14.88 11.13 -11.29
CA SER A 207 14.93 12.53 -10.88
C SER A 207 16.37 13.02 -10.83
N ALA A 208 16.58 14.27 -11.22
CA ALA A 208 17.82 15.01 -10.98
C ALA A 208 17.44 16.30 -10.25
N PHE A 209 18.21 16.68 -9.23
CA PHE A 209 17.90 17.85 -8.43
C PHE A 209 19.16 18.56 -7.94
N THR A 210 19.04 19.87 -7.79
CA THR A 210 20.09 20.72 -7.22
C THR A 210 19.48 21.70 -6.24
N ARG A 211 20.28 22.10 -5.24
CA ARG A 211 19.94 23.14 -4.28
C ARG A 211 21.16 23.94 -3.94
N PHE A 212 21.01 25.27 -3.92
CA PHE A 212 22.03 26.21 -3.49
C PHE A 212 21.42 27.10 -2.42
N ASP A 213 21.99 27.10 -1.23
CA ASP A 213 21.65 28.02 -0.16
C ASP A 213 22.87 28.91 0.11
N TYR A 214 22.67 30.21 0.01
CA TYR A 214 23.72 31.20 0.29
C TYR A 214 23.27 32.13 1.40
N SER A 215 24.18 32.42 2.33
CA SER A 215 23.95 33.36 3.41
C SER A 215 25.13 34.31 3.55
N TYR A 216 24.84 35.60 3.62
CA TYR A 216 25.82 36.65 3.92
C TYR A 216 25.54 37.26 5.29
N ALA A 217 26.57 37.23 6.15
CA ALA A 217 26.55 37.74 7.53
C ALA A 217 25.38 37.23 8.39
N ASP A 218 24.83 36.04 8.06
CA ASP A 218 23.61 35.48 8.65
C ASP A 218 22.37 36.40 8.55
N ARG A 219 22.46 37.44 7.73
CA ARG A 219 21.43 38.47 7.56
C ARG A 219 20.70 38.40 6.24
N TYR A 220 21.40 38.14 5.16
CA TYR A 220 20.81 37.99 3.82
C TYR A 220 20.89 36.52 3.43
N LEU A 221 19.73 35.91 3.16
CA LEU A 221 19.62 34.49 2.81
C LEU A 221 19.00 34.39 1.42
N PHE A 222 19.57 33.52 0.60
CA PHE A 222 19.09 33.25 -0.75
C PHE A 222 19.15 31.74 -1.02
N SER A 223 18.07 31.20 -1.57
CA SER A 223 17.98 29.78 -1.92
C SER A 223 17.46 29.60 -3.34
N VAL A 224 18.09 28.70 -4.09
CA VAL A 224 17.66 28.27 -5.42
C VAL A 224 17.55 26.76 -5.42
N ASN A 225 16.44 26.24 -5.91
CA ASN A 225 16.24 24.82 -6.12
C ASN A 225 15.83 24.58 -7.57
N PHE A 226 16.30 23.49 -8.12
CA PHE A 226 15.87 22.99 -9.42
C PHE A 226 15.71 21.49 -9.35
N ARG A 227 14.59 20.99 -9.90
CA ARG A 227 14.32 19.56 -9.99
C ARG A 227 13.75 19.21 -11.37
N ALA A 228 14.26 18.14 -11.93
CA ALA A 228 13.75 17.53 -13.15
C ALA A 228 13.30 16.10 -12.83
N ASP A 229 12.05 15.77 -13.12
CA ASP A 229 11.47 14.44 -12.86
C ASP A 229 10.96 13.82 -14.16
N GLY A 230 11.42 12.61 -14.44
CA GLY A 230 10.98 11.81 -15.58
C GLY A 230 10.19 10.59 -15.12
N SER A 231 8.97 10.42 -15.64
CA SER A 231 8.08 9.29 -15.29
C SER A 231 7.76 8.41 -16.48
N SER A 232 7.86 7.09 -16.29
CA SER A 232 7.47 6.10 -17.30
C SER A 232 5.97 6.05 -17.55
N LYS A 233 5.15 6.66 -16.68
CA LYS A 233 3.69 6.73 -16.84
C LYS A 233 3.24 7.68 -17.96
N PHE A 234 4.11 8.60 -18.36
CA PHE A 234 3.84 9.53 -19.43
C PHE A 234 4.45 9.09 -20.76
N SER A 235 3.90 9.58 -21.87
CA SER A 235 4.42 9.32 -23.21
C SER A 235 5.86 9.83 -23.35
N LYS A 236 6.63 9.28 -24.29
CA LYS A 236 8.06 9.61 -24.49
C LYS A 236 8.33 11.12 -24.60
N ASN A 237 7.43 11.87 -25.23
CA ASN A 237 7.60 13.30 -25.46
C ASN A 237 7.26 14.18 -24.25
N ASN A 238 6.52 13.65 -23.26
CA ASN A 238 6.02 14.41 -22.10
C ASN A 238 6.47 13.79 -20.76
N ARG A 239 7.57 13.05 -20.75
CA ARG A 239 8.04 12.34 -19.56
C ARG A 239 8.65 13.23 -18.51
N TRP A 240 9.20 14.36 -18.90
CA TRP A 240 9.98 15.24 -18.05
C TRP A 240 9.18 16.46 -17.60
N GLY A 241 9.16 16.67 -16.29
CA GLY A 241 8.71 17.89 -15.63
C GLY A 241 9.89 18.63 -15.02
N TYR A 242 9.86 19.99 -15.04
CA TYR A 242 10.91 20.86 -14.51
C TYR A 242 10.33 21.78 -13.47
N PHE A 243 10.95 21.84 -12.31
CA PHE A 243 10.43 22.53 -11.12
C PHE A 243 11.49 23.46 -10.52
N PRO A 244 11.66 24.68 -11.04
CA PRO A 244 12.50 25.70 -10.43
C PRO A 244 11.80 26.34 -9.23
N SER A 245 12.59 26.72 -8.21
CA SER A 245 12.13 27.48 -7.05
C SER A 245 13.23 28.41 -6.55
N VAL A 246 12.85 29.63 -6.20
CA VAL A 246 13.77 30.66 -5.67
C VAL A 246 13.13 31.28 -4.44
N SER A 247 13.94 31.53 -3.41
CA SER A 247 13.51 32.25 -2.21
C SER A 247 14.62 33.16 -1.68
N GLY A 248 14.22 34.25 -1.03
CA GLY A 248 15.11 35.20 -0.38
C GLY A 248 14.54 35.63 0.97
N ALA A 249 15.42 35.87 1.94
CA ALA A 249 15.03 36.38 3.25
C ALA A 249 16.08 37.39 3.77
N TRP A 250 15.60 38.38 4.51
CA TRP A 250 16.41 39.37 5.19
C TRP A 250 16.06 39.38 6.69
N ARG A 251 17.07 39.18 7.52
CA ARG A 251 16.96 39.36 8.97
C ARG A 251 17.26 40.81 9.32
N ILE A 252 16.36 41.46 9.98
CA ILE A 252 16.46 42.80 10.49
C ILE A 252 17.17 42.83 11.84
#